data_05e1a4d217b709d4bdbc5daf1ba8ad2b
#
_entry.id   05e1a4d217b709d4bdbc5daf1ba8ad2b
#
_cell.length_a   1.000
_cell.length_b   1.000
_cell.length_c   1.000
_cell.angle_alpha   90.00
_cell.angle_beta   90.00
_cell.angle_gamma   90.00
#
_symmetry.space_group_name_H-M   'P 1'
#
loop_
_entity.id
_entity.type
_entity.pdbx_description
1 polymer ?
#
loop_
_entity_poly.entity_id
_entity_poly.type
_entity_poly.pdbx_seq_one_letter_code
_entity_poly.pdbx_strand_id
1 'polypeptide(L)'
;HFTKGTWVKSGFLHTFTFLAMSFLLVNPPLGDIVAPQLSGEWTIATDDGNELLFDDGTSRDAITWAVDSDGKLSGKVWLLFGLADNVNSDGAEVIVTLTNNEGSKNISANSTFWVDNEQRLLNATTTTNSTIPDLFPHGDKDQQFAIKLGENLPEGTHIITVQIIEQGDPWENSRTYKWNLIVVKEVVQV
;
A
#
# COMPACT_ATOMS: atom_id res chain seq x y z
N HIS A 1 19.47 -58.06 2.76
CA HIS A 1 18.03 -57.85 2.45
C HIS A 1 17.50 -56.77 3.34
N PHE A 2 16.97 -55.66 2.76
CA PHE A 2 16.30 -54.65 3.52
C PHE A 2 14.86 -55.13 3.82
N THR A 3 14.46 -54.96 5.10
CA THR A 3 13.09 -55.32 5.51
C THR A 3 12.09 -54.30 5.02
N LYS A 4 10.79 -54.67 4.91
CA LYS A 4 9.71 -53.73 4.57
C LYS A 4 9.70 -52.50 5.49
N GLY A 5 10.01 -52.70 6.80
CA GLY A 5 10.09 -51.60 7.75
C GLY A 5 11.24 -50.63 7.46
N THR A 6 12.36 -51.09 6.93
CA THR A 6 13.47 -50.23 6.51
C THR A 6 13.08 -49.33 5.36
N TRP A 7 12.38 -49.89 4.37
CA TRP A 7 11.90 -49.10 3.24
C TRP A 7 10.89 -48.02 3.63
N VAL A 8 9.96 -48.36 4.52
CA VAL A 8 8.96 -47.38 5.02
C VAL A 8 9.65 -46.26 5.79
N LYS A 9 10.59 -46.57 6.68
CA LYS A 9 11.34 -45.57 7.45
C LYS A 9 12.20 -44.68 6.54
N SER A 10 12.87 -45.26 5.55
CA SER A 10 13.69 -44.49 4.60
C SER A 10 12.83 -43.59 3.72
N GLY A 11 11.70 -44.07 3.23
CA GLY A 11 10.76 -43.25 2.46
C GLY A 11 10.19 -42.07 3.27
N PHE A 12 9.79 -42.34 4.52
CA PHE A 12 9.31 -41.29 5.42
C PHE A 12 10.40 -40.22 5.69
N LEU A 13 11.62 -40.66 6.02
CA LEU A 13 12.73 -39.76 6.28
C LEU A 13 13.06 -38.91 5.05
N HIS A 14 13.10 -39.52 3.87
CA HIS A 14 13.36 -38.81 2.61
C HIS A 14 12.29 -37.76 2.33
N THR A 15 11.02 -38.14 2.44
CA THR A 15 9.88 -37.21 2.23
C THR A 15 9.93 -36.06 3.22
N PHE A 16 10.16 -36.36 4.51
CA PHE A 16 10.25 -35.34 5.54
C PHE A 16 11.42 -34.38 5.31
N THR A 17 12.61 -34.92 4.98
CA THR A 17 13.79 -34.10 4.68
C THR A 17 13.56 -33.24 3.45
N PHE A 18 12.96 -33.78 2.40
CA PHE A 18 12.61 -33.02 1.19
C PHE A 18 11.65 -31.86 1.52
N LEU A 19 10.58 -32.12 2.27
CA LEU A 19 9.63 -31.07 2.67
C LEU A 19 10.30 -30.01 3.57
N ALA A 20 11.11 -30.42 4.52
CA ALA A 20 11.83 -29.50 5.39
C ALA A 20 12.83 -28.62 4.61
N MET A 21 13.58 -29.21 3.71
CA MET A 21 14.50 -28.46 2.83
C MET A 21 13.76 -27.55 1.87
N SER A 22 12.66 -28.00 1.28
CA SER A 22 11.83 -27.15 0.42
C SER A 22 11.28 -25.95 1.18
N PHE A 23 10.81 -26.15 2.41
CA PHE A 23 10.35 -25.08 3.26
C PHE A 23 11.45 -24.06 3.58
N LEU A 24 12.65 -24.52 3.92
CA LEU A 24 13.79 -23.65 4.18
C LEU A 24 14.23 -22.86 2.96
N LEU A 25 14.20 -23.47 1.77
CA LEU A 25 14.67 -22.82 0.53
C LEU A 25 13.74 -21.71 0.02
N VAL A 26 12.45 -21.74 0.38
CA VAL A 26 11.46 -20.75 -0.08
C VAL A 26 11.12 -19.69 0.98
N ASN A 27 11.73 -19.79 2.16
CA ASN A 27 11.50 -18.85 3.25
C ASN A 27 12.81 -18.20 3.73
N PRO A 28 12.75 -17.00 4.32
CA PRO A 28 13.91 -16.35 4.91
C PRO A 28 14.60 -17.24 5.95
N PRO A 29 15.93 -17.21 6.04
CA PRO A 29 16.86 -16.34 5.32
C PRO A 29 17.38 -16.89 3.99
N LEU A 30 16.88 -18.02 3.49
CA LEU A 30 17.41 -18.71 2.30
C LEU A 30 16.66 -18.39 1.01
N GLY A 31 15.43 -17.91 1.10
CA GLY A 31 14.65 -17.47 -0.06
C GLY A 31 13.67 -16.37 0.32
N ASP A 32 13.34 -15.53 -0.65
CA ASP A 32 12.34 -14.50 -0.55
C ASP A 32 11.46 -14.55 -1.81
N ILE A 33 10.29 -15.16 -1.67
CA ILE A 33 9.35 -15.40 -2.76
C ILE A 33 8.01 -14.69 -2.55
N VAL A 34 7.92 -13.84 -1.53
CA VAL A 34 6.69 -13.14 -1.17
C VAL A 34 6.86 -11.65 -1.43
N ALA A 35 6.06 -11.10 -2.34
CA ALA A 35 6.07 -9.68 -2.58
C ALA A 35 5.56 -8.90 -1.36
N PRO A 36 6.11 -7.71 -1.07
CA PRO A 36 5.62 -6.82 -0.04
C PRO A 36 4.12 -6.58 -0.17
N GLN A 37 3.46 -6.42 0.96
CA GLN A 37 2.02 -6.19 1.03
C GLN A 37 1.69 -4.93 1.83
N LEU A 38 0.46 -4.46 1.71
CA LEU A 38 0.01 -3.34 2.54
C LEU A 38 0.11 -3.69 4.03
N SER A 39 0.69 -2.77 4.78
CA SER A 39 0.68 -2.76 6.24
C SER A 39 -0.39 -1.76 6.69
N GLY A 40 -1.51 -2.27 7.18
CA GLY A 40 -2.66 -1.46 7.54
C GLY A 40 -3.54 -1.08 6.34
N GLU A 41 -4.10 0.11 6.38
CA GLU A 41 -5.03 0.64 5.38
C GLU A 41 -4.34 1.70 4.51
N TRP A 42 -4.94 2.03 3.38
CA TRP A 42 -4.57 3.19 2.59
C TRP A 42 -5.56 4.33 2.81
N THR A 43 -5.11 5.56 2.63
CA THR A 43 -6.00 6.73 2.68
C THR A 43 -5.60 7.82 1.71
N ILE A 44 -6.50 8.77 1.54
CA ILE A 44 -6.26 10.03 0.84
C ILE A 44 -6.16 11.15 1.88
N ALA A 45 -5.22 12.04 1.66
CA ALA A 45 -5.13 13.29 2.40
C ALA A 45 -5.10 14.48 1.45
N THR A 46 -5.71 15.58 1.89
CA THR A 46 -5.55 16.88 1.23
C THR A 46 -4.66 17.79 2.07
N ASP A 47 -3.87 18.61 1.40
CA ASP A 47 -2.92 19.53 2.01
C ASP A 47 -3.06 20.90 1.35
N ASP A 48 -3.58 21.87 2.10
CA ASP A 48 -3.69 23.26 1.67
C ASP A 48 -2.46 24.12 2.05
N GLY A 49 -1.44 23.49 2.65
CA GLY A 49 -0.22 24.14 3.16
C GLY A 49 -0.25 24.42 4.66
N ASN A 50 -1.41 24.52 5.28
CA ASN A 50 -1.59 24.76 6.72
C ASN A 50 -2.06 23.50 7.44
N GLU A 51 -3.03 22.82 6.88
CA GLU A 51 -3.68 21.66 7.48
C GLU A 51 -3.60 20.44 6.55
N LEU A 52 -3.50 19.26 7.16
CA LEU A 52 -3.70 17.96 6.52
C LEU A 52 -5.06 17.44 6.94
N LEU A 53 -5.93 17.21 5.97
CA LEU A 53 -7.24 16.60 6.16
C LEU A 53 -7.23 15.22 5.56
N PHE A 54 -7.52 14.20 6.37
CA PHE A 54 -7.59 12.80 5.95
C PHE A 54 -9.01 12.36 5.67
N ASP A 55 -9.17 11.42 4.75
CA ASP A 55 -10.40 10.64 4.67
C ASP A 55 -10.54 9.74 5.91
N ASP A 56 -11.76 9.46 6.33
CA ASP A 56 -12.05 8.59 7.48
C ASP A 56 -11.87 7.09 7.22
N GLY A 57 -11.53 6.72 5.99
CA GLY A 57 -10.89 5.47 5.62
C GLY A 57 -11.68 4.19 5.84
N THR A 58 -12.98 4.18 5.64
CA THR A 58 -13.81 2.99 5.90
C THR A 58 -13.89 1.99 4.73
N SER A 59 -13.36 2.30 3.56
CA SER A 59 -13.45 1.45 2.38
C SER A 59 -12.08 0.96 1.91
N ARG A 60 -11.97 -0.34 1.63
CA ARG A 60 -10.73 -0.96 1.12
C ARG A 60 -10.51 -0.75 -0.38
N ASP A 61 -11.56 -0.51 -1.16
CA ASP A 61 -11.48 -0.46 -2.63
C ASP A 61 -11.75 0.92 -3.21
N ALA A 62 -12.46 1.78 -2.50
CA ALA A 62 -12.80 3.12 -2.95
C ALA A 62 -12.94 4.10 -1.79
N ILE A 63 -12.51 5.34 -2.03
CA ILE A 63 -12.73 6.49 -1.16
C ILE A 63 -13.60 7.47 -1.93
N THR A 64 -14.67 7.95 -1.31
CA THR A 64 -15.54 9.00 -1.87
C THR A 64 -15.31 10.29 -1.10
N TRP A 65 -14.88 11.32 -1.80
CA TRP A 65 -14.63 12.63 -1.22
C TRP A 65 -15.64 13.65 -1.76
N ALA A 66 -16.43 14.20 -0.84
CA ALA A 66 -17.37 15.28 -1.16
C ALA A 66 -16.60 16.60 -1.25
N VAL A 67 -16.92 17.39 -2.29
CA VAL A 67 -16.30 18.69 -2.53
C VAL A 67 -17.36 19.76 -2.75
N ASP A 68 -16.98 21.00 -2.54
CA ASP A 68 -17.83 22.18 -2.70
C ASP A 68 -18.30 22.38 -4.15
N SER A 69 -19.03 23.47 -4.34
CA SER A 69 -19.64 23.85 -5.63
C SER A 69 -18.65 24.06 -6.77
N ASP A 70 -17.36 24.29 -6.49
CA ASP A 70 -16.30 24.40 -7.50
C ASP A 70 -15.94 23.04 -8.16
N GLY A 71 -16.37 21.93 -7.55
CA GLY A 71 -16.22 20.58 -8.09
C GLY A 71 -14.77 20.10 -8.14
N LYS A 72 -13.94 20.55 -7.20
CA LYS A 72 -12.53 20.16 -7.13
C LYS A 72 -12.15 19.79 -5.72
N LEU A 73 -11.38 18.72 -5.59
CA LEU A 73 -10.69 18.36 -4.36
C LEU A 73 -9.48 19.29 -4.21
N SER A 74 -9.64 20.33 -3.42
CA SER A 74 -8.71 21.46 -3.32
C SER A 74 -7.39 21.11 -2.64
N GLY A 75 -6.32 21.82 -3.02
CA GLY A 75 -4.99 21.63 -2.48
C GLY A 75 -4.22 20.49 -3.12
N LYS A 76 -3.12 20.11 -2.47
CA LYS A 76 -2.33 18.93 -2.85
C LYS A 76 -3.03 17.67 -2.36
N VAL A 77 -3.24 16.71 -3.24
CA VAL A 77 -3.89 15.44 -2.91
C VAL A 77 -2.83 14.35 -2.82
N TRP A 78 -2.80 13.67 -1.67
CA TRP A 78 -1.81 12.65 -1.33
C TRP A 78 -2.49 11.28 -1.15
N LEU A 79 -1.88 10.25 -1.71
CA LEU A 79 -2.12 8.86 -1.36
C LEU A 79 -1.11 8.45 -0.30
N LEU A 80 -1.59 7.86 0.80
CA LEU A 80 -0.76 7.39 1.90
C LEU A 80 -1.05 5.93 2.20
N PHE A 81 0.01 5.15 2.38
CA PHE A 81 -0.07 3.73 2.77
C PHE A 81 1.26 3.26 3.35
N GLY A 82 1.22 2.13 4.06
CA GLY A 82 2.40 1.40 4.52
C GLY A 82 2.61 0.12 3.73
N LEU A 83 3.85 -0.33 3.64
CA LEU A 83 4.23 -1.65 3.14
C LEU A 83 4.93 -2.44 4.24
N ALA A 84 4.61 -3.71 4.33
CA ALA A 84 5.29 -4.69 5.16
C ALA A 84 5.78 -5.86 4.30
N ASP A 85 6.91 -6.40 4.67
CA ASP A 85 7.48 -7.60 4.06
C ASP A 85 8.04 -8.56 5.11
N ASN A 86 8.18 -9.83 4.72
CA ASN A 86 8.74 -10.87 5.58
C ASN A 86 10.27 -10.80 5.71
N VAL A 87 10.94 -10.12 4.80
CA VAL A 87 12.40 -9.88 4.84
C VAL A 87 12.68 -8.42 5.13
N ASN A 88 12.44 -7.54 4.17
CA ASN A 88 12.61 -6.09 4.25
C ASN A 88 12.04 -5.43 3.01
N SER A 89 11.13 -4.49 3.17
CA SER A 89 10.53 -3.73 2.06
C SER A 89 11.42 -2.59 1.53
N ASP A 90 12.59 -2.33 2.13
CA ASP A 90 13.48 -1.19 1.79
C ASP A 90 13.96 -1.14 0.34
N GLY A 91 13.97 -2.27 -0.35
CA GLY A 91 14.35 -2.37 -1.75
C GLY A 91 13.18 -2.34 -2.73
N ALA A 92 11.96 -2.25 -2.25
CA ALA A 92 10.79 -2.30 -3.11
C ALA A 92 10.64 -1.03 -3.96
N GLU A 93 10.49 -1.21 -5.27
CA GLU A 93 10.11 -0.16 -6.19
C GLU A 93 8.60 0.01 -6.19
N VAL A 94 8.13 1.23 -5.95
CA VAL A 94 6.70 1.56 -5.96
C VAL A 94 6.40 2.43 -7.17
N ILE A 95 5.60 1.90 -8.09
CA ILE A 95 5.13 2.59 -9.28
C ILE A 95 3.65 2.89 -9.11
N VAL A 96 3.29 4.17 -9.17
CA VAL A 96 1.89 4.60 -9.08
C VAL A 96 1.43 5.18 -10.40
N THR A 97 0.28 4.72 -10.87
CA THR A 97 -0.39 5.27 -12.05
C THR A 97 -1.75 5.81 -11.65
N LEU A 98 -1.98 7.09 -11.91
CA LEU A 98 -3.28 7.72 -11.79
C LEU A 98 -3.95 7.76 -13.16
N THR A 99 -5.15 7.20 -13.26
CA THR A 99 -5.95 7.21 -14.49
C THR A 99 -7.28 7.91 -14.21
N ASN A 100 -7.63 8.88 -15.02
CA ASN A 100 -8.91 9.61 -15.00
C ASN A 100 -9.40 9.86 -16.43
N ASN A 101 -10.42 10.71 -16.60
CA ASN A 101 -10.97 11.06 -17.91
C ASN A 101 -9.98 11.80 -18.83
N GLU A 102 -8.91 12.36 -18.28
CA GLU A 102 -7.87 13.08 -19.04
C GLU A 102 -6.77 12.15 -19.54
N GLY A 103 -6.71 10.93 -19.03
CA GLY A 103 -5.71 9.91 -19.38
C GLY A 103 -5.04 9.26 -18.20
N SER A 104 -3.87 8.65 -18.44
CA SER A 104 -3.07 7.97 -17.42
C SER A 104 -1.73 8.68 -17.24
N LYS A 105 -1.31 8.82 -15.97
CA LYS A 105 -0.08 9.49 -15.57
C LYS A 105 0.66 8.64 -14.56
N ASN A 106 1.95 8.37 -14.79
CA ASN A 106 2.83 7.79 -13.78
C ASN A 106 3.30 8.85 -12.79
N ILE A 107 3.35 8.49 -11.53
CA ILE A 107 3.67 9.37 -10.41
C ILE A 107 4.82 8.76 -9.61
N SER A 108 5.83 9.57 -9.32
CA SER A 108 6.95 9.15 -8.48
C SER A 108 6.57 9.13 -7.00
N ALA A 109 6.97 8.09 -6.29
CA ALA A 109 6.83 8.00 -4.85
C ALA A 109 7.73 9.03 -4.14
N ASN A 110 7.27 9.55 -3.00
CA ASN A 110 8.06 10.41 -2.13
C ASN A 110 8.19 9.74 -0.75
N SER A 111 9.40 9.35 -0.40
CA SER A 111 9.71 8.69 0.87
C SER A 111 9.95 9.65 2.03
N THR A 112 10.15 10.95 1.77
CA THR A 112 10.48 11.93 2.83
C THR A 112 9.27 12.62 3.44
N PHE A 113 8.08 12.48 2.85
CA PHE A 113 6.87 13.18 3.27
C PHE A 113 6.56 13.00 4.78
N TRP A 114 6.71 11.78 5.29
CA TRP A 114 6.41 11.47 6.68
C TRP A 114 7.33 12.22 7.65
N VAL A 115 8.63 12.25 7.36
CA VAL A 115 9.62 12.95 8.17
C VAL A 115 9.42 14.46 8.08
N ASP A 116 9.21 14.98 6.87
CA ASP A 116 9.06 16.41 6.62
C ASP A 116 7.77 16.99 7.20
N ASN A 117 6.76 16.14 7.47
CA ASN A 117 5.43 16.56 7.92
C ASN A 117 5.02 15.98 9.28
N GLU A 118 5.93 15.46 10.09
CA GLU A 118 5.62 14.80 11.36
C GLU A 118 4.67 15.61 12.25
N GLN A 119 4.95 16.89 12.47
CA GLN A 119 4.11 17.74 13.31
C GLN A 119 2.73 18.00 12.72
N ARG A 120 2.62 18.08 11.39
CA ARG A 120 1.34 18.26 10.72
C ARG A 120 0.51 16.96 10.76
N LEU A 121 1.16 15.82 10.66
CA LEU A 121 0.52 14.50 10.80
C LEU A 121 -0.03 14.30 12.22
N LEU A 122 0.68 14.74 13.25
CA LEU A 122 0.21 14.67 14.64
C LEU A 122 -1.02 15.57 14.90
N ASN A 123 -1.17 16.65 14.14
CA ASN A 123 -2.28 17.60 14.25
C ASN A 123 -3.35 17.42 13.17
N ALA A 124 -3.21 16.40 12.33
CA ALA A 124 -4.15 16.16 11.24
C ALA A 124 -5.53 15.74 11.75
N THR A 125 -6.55 16.10 11.00
CA THR A 125 -7.95 15.76 11.28
C THR A 125 -8.50 14.87 10.17
N THR A 126 -9.58 14.17 10.45
CA THR A 126 -10.32 13.42 9.43
C THR A 126 -11.55 14.22 8.99
N THR A 127 -12.08 13.90 7.82
CA THR A 127 -13.30 14.52 7.26
C THR A 127 -14.52 14.43 8.19
N THR A 128 -14.57 13.41 9.04
CA THR A 128 -15.66 13.17 10.01
C THR A 128 -15.25 13.37 11.47
N ASN A 129 -14.06 13.91 11.74
CA ASN A 129 -13.45 13.95 13.07
C ASN A 129 -13.27 12.56 13.72
N SER A 130 -13.13 11.53 12.92
CA SER A 130 -12.84 10.17 13.36
C SER A 130 -11.35 9.98 13.67
N THR A 131 -10.98 8.76 14.08
CA THR A 131 -9.59 8.37 14.23
C THR A 131 -8.94 8.25 12.85
N ILE A 132 -7.73 8.81 12.69
CA ILE A 132 -6.94 8.64 11.48
C ILE A 132 -6.67 7.15 11.27
N PRO A 133 -6.83 6.62 10.04
CA PRO A 133 -6.53 5.23 9.73
C PRO A 133 -5.14 4.82 10.19
N ASP A 134 -4.99 3.57 10.59
CA ASP A 134 -3.69 3.00 10.97
C ASP A 134 -2.85 2.77 9.71
N LEU A 135 -2.05 3.77 9.38
CA LEU A 135 -1.19 3.79 8.19
C LEU A 135 0.27 3.53 8.54
N PHE A 136 0.57 3.48 9.85
CA PHE A 136 1.94 3.38 10.31
C PHE A 136 2.40 1.92 10.29
N PRO A 137 3.58 1.64 9.76
CA PRO A 137 4.20 0.34 9.85
C PRO A 137 4.41 -0.07 11.30
N HIS A 138 4.29 -1.36 11.56
CA HIS A 138 4.37 -1.93 12.91
C HIS A 138 5.69 -2.64 13.21
N GLY A 139 6.69 -2.53 12.36
CA GLY A 139 7.96 -3.21 12.54
C GLY A 139 9.13 -2.57 11.79
N ASP A 140 10.32 -3.03 12.11
CA ASP A 140 11.58 -2.53 11.52
C ASP A 140 11.73 -2.85 10.02
N LYS A 141 10.81 -3.67 9.47
CA LYS A 141 10.80 -4.10 8.06
C LYS A 141 9.75 -3.39 7.22
N ASP A 142 9.03 -2.50 7.82
CA ASP A 142 7.91 -1.81 7.18
C ASP A 142 8.32 -0.42 6.68
N GLN A 143 7.72 0.02 5.60
CA GLN A 143 7.95 1.34 5.02
C GLN A 143 6.66 2.14 4.84
N GLN A 144 6.80 3.46 4.88
CA GLN A 144 5.71 4.41 4.66
C GLN A 144 5.87 5.10 3.32
N PHE A 145 4.78 5.19 2.58
CA PHE A 145 4.72 5.89 1.30
C PHE A 145 3.70 7.01 1.34
N ALA A 146 4.09 8.16 0.78
CA ALA A 146 3.20 9.25 0.47
C ALA A 146 3.42 9.69 -0.97
N ILE A 147 2.37 9.72 -1.76
CA ILE A 147 2.44 9.92 -3.19
C ILE A 147 1.52 11.04 -3.58
N LYS A 148 2.08 12.14 -4.11
CA LYS A 148 1.29 13.27 -4.58
C LYS A 148 0.56 12.91 -5.87
N LEU A 149 -0.74 12.65 -5.79
CA LEU A 149 -1.58 12.34 -6.95
C LEU A 149 -1.75 13.55 -7.88
N GLY A 150 -1.86 14.74 -7.30
CA GLY A 150 -2.05 15.98 -8.07
C GLY A 150 -2.37 17.16 -7.17
N GLU A 151 -2.85 18.22 -7.80
CA GLU A 151 -3.39 19.40 -7.14
C GLU A 151 -4.77 19.72 -7.72
N ASN A 152 -5.73 20.06 -6.86
CA ASN A 152 -7.08 20.44 -7.25
C ASN A 152 -7.71 19.41 -8.19
N LEU A 153 -7.77 18.15 -7.75
CA LEU A 153 -8.31 17.06 -8.58
C LEU A 153 -9.80 17.34 -8.91
N PRO A 154 -10.19 17.25 -10.18
CA PRO A 154 -11.56 17.54 -10.60
C PRO A 154 -12.55 16.46 -10.15
N GLU A 155 -13.83 16.81 -10.17
CA GLU A 155 -14.92 15.86 -10.00
C GLU A 155 -14.79 14.67 -10.96
N GLY A 156 -15.08 13.47 -10.48
CA GLY A 156 -15.04 12.24 -11.25
C GLY A 156 -14.33 11.09 -10.52
N THR A 157 -14.15 10.00 -11.24
CA THR A 157 -13.44 8.83 -10.72
C THR A 157 -11.98 8.85 -11.17
N HIS A 158 -11.10 8.79 -10.18
CA HIS A 158 -9.66 8.68 -10.35
C HIS A 158 -9.24 7.27 -9.94
N ILE A 159 -8.77 6.47 -10.90
CA ILE A 159 -8.28 5.11 -10.65
C ILE A 159 -6.81 5.19 -10.30
N ILE A 160 -6.45 4.69 -9.12
CA ILE A 160 -5.09 4.64 -8.60
C ILE A 160 -4.62 3.20 -8.71
N THR A 161 -3.59 2.96 -9.51
CA THR A 161 -2.94 1.64 -9.61
C THR A 161 -1.56 1.74 -8.96
N VAL A 162 -1.31 0.92 -7.95
CA VAL A 162 -0.03 0.83 -7.24
C VAL A 162 0.58 -0.52 -7.54
N GLN A 163 1.71 -0.52 -8.24
CA GLN A 163 2.51 -1.70 -8.48
C GLN A 163 3.74 -1.66 -7.58
N ILE A 164 3.95 -2.73 -6.86
CA ILE A 164 5.09 -2.94 -5.97
C ILE A 164 5.94 -4.03 -6.61
N ILE A 165 7.22 -3.74 -6.80
CA ILE A 165 8.19 -4.65 -7.40
C ILE A 165 9.36 -4.76 -6.45
N GLU A 166 9.73 -5.97 -6.13
CA GLU A 166 10.86 -6.28 -5.28
C GLU A 166 11.77 -7.32 -5.93
N GLN A 167 13.05 -7.12 -5.79
CA GLN A 167 14.02 -8.11 -6.21
C GLN A 167 14.18 -9.14 -5.11
N GLY A 168 13.35 -10.19 -5.16
CA GLY A 168 13.44 -11.33 -4.25
C GLY A 168 14.55 -12.30 -4.65
N ASP A 169 14.69 -13.38 -3.91
CA ASP A 169 15.62 -14.48 -4.19
C ASP A 169 14.82 -15.81 -4.24
N PRO A 170 14.79 -16.51 -5.37
CA PRO A 170 15.63 -16.35 -6.58
C PRO A 170 15.03 -15.53 -7.73
N TRP A 171 13.85 -14.95 -7.60
CA TRP A 171 13.21 -14.18 -8.67
C TRP A 171 12.53 -12.93 -8.16
N GLU A 172 12.22 -12.02 -9.08
CA GLU A 172 11.47 -10.81 -8.81
C GLU A 172 10.05 -11.14 -8.34
N ASN A 173 9.63 -10.47 -7.27
CA ASN A 173 8.28 -10.52 -6.75
C ASN A 173 7.53 -9.25 -7.14
N SER A 174 6.24 -9.37 -7.44
CA SER A 174 5.43 -8.18 -7.69
C SER A 174 4.00 -8.32 -7.20
N ARG A 175 3.41 -7.18 -6.81
CA ARG A 175 2.02 -7.10 -6.39
C ARG A 175 1.39 -5.82 -6.93
N THR A 176 0.11 -5.89 -7.29
CA THR A 176 -0.62 -4.74 -7.82
C THR A 176 -1.91 -4.53 -7.02
N TYR A 177 -2.11 -3.30 -6.58
CA TYR A 177 -3.36 -2.82 -5.97
C TYR A 177 -4.03 -1.84 -6.91
N LYS A 178 -5.36 -1.81 -6.86
CA LYS A 178 -6.17 -0.88 -7.64
C LYS A 178 -7.26 -0.30 -6.77
N TRP A 179 -7.25 1.01 -6.63
CA TRP A 179 -8.17 1.78 -5.80
C TRP A 179 -8.89 2.85 -6.60
N ASN A 180 -10.01 3.31 -6.10
CA ASN A 180 -10.77 4.39 -6.69
C ASN A 180 -10.87 5.56 -5.72
N LEU A 181 -10.47 6.74 -6.15
CA LEU A 181 -10.82 8.00 -5.52
C LEU A 181 -11.96 8.61 -6.33
N ILE A 182 -13.13 8.76 -5.69
CA ILE A 182 -14.34 9.30 -6.31
C ILE A 182 -14.58 10.68 -5.73
N VAL A 183 -14.33 11.71 -6.53
CA VAL A 183 -14.57 13.10 -6.17
C VAL A 183 -15.99 13.47 -6.64
N VAL A 184 -16.86 13.84 -5.69
CA VAL A 184 -18.27 14.17 -5.97
C VAL A 184 -18.62 15.53 -5.40
N LYS A 185 -19.47 16.28 -6.10
CA LYS A 185 -20.04 17.52 -5.54
C LYS A 185 -21.02 17.20 -4.43
N GLU A 186 -20.92 17.94 -3.35
CA GLU A 186 -21.96 17.91 -2.32
C GLU A 186 -23.26 18.48 -2.90
N VAL A 187 -24.29 17.64 -2.94
CA VAL A 187 -25.62 18.10 -3.33
C VAL A 187 -26.26 18.74 -2.11
N VAL A 188 -26.19 20.06 -2.00
CA VAL A 188 -26.97 20.79 -1.01
C VAL A 188 -28.45 20.59 -1.36
N GLN A 189 -29.14 19.76 -0.62
CA GLN A 189 -30.61 19.70 -0.69
C GLN A 189 -31.16 21.00 -0.10
N VAL A 190 -31.73 21.83 -0.97
CA VAL A 190 -32.43 23.07 -0.64
C VAL A 190 -33.82 22.72 -0.12
#